data_cd57b5d23665ede4ce8f69ae099f9e42
#
_entry.id   cd57b5d23665ede4ce8f69ae099f9e42
#
_cell.length_a   1.000
_cell.length_b   1.000
_cell.length_c   1.000
_cell.angle_alpha   90.00
_cell.angle_beta   90.00
_cell.angle_gamma   90.00
#
_symmetry.space_group_name_H-M   'P 1'
#
loop_
_entity.id
_entity.type
_entity.pdbx_description
1 polymer ?
#
loop_
_entity_poly.entity_id
_entity_poly.type
_entity_poly.pdbx_seq_one_letter_code
_entity_poly.pdbx_strand_id
1 'polypeptide(L)'
;NKTMEVVKMATYKEAGVDVEEGYRAVSKYKEQVKRTAIPGLLTDLGSFNGMFAIPKGLKNHVMVSGTEDVRTKLDVAFQMKKYYTVRIDCVALSVNDMLCSGTRSLFFLDYVACRKLDADVAADLVKGVADGCVDAGCALLGGETAEMPGFYDVGKYDLAGFAVGVCEKDDIISVNDIKDGDVLIGLSSTGVHSNGFSLVRKLVKDFDEPFL
;
A
#
# COMPACT_ATOMS: atom_id res chain seq x y z
N ASN A 1 43.38 25.07 31.74
CA ASN A 1 41.93 24.91 31.82
C ASN A 1 41.39 24.86 30.39
N LYS A 2 41.20 23.64 29.82
CA LYS A 2 40.40 23.46 28.61
C LYS A 2 38.95 23.36 29.06
N THR A 3 38.17 24.40 28.79
CA THR A 3 36.72 24.38 28.92
C THR A 3 36.20 23.25 28.02
N MET A 4 35.58 22.23 28.60
CA MET A 4 34.85 21.23 27.83
C MET A 4 33.67 21.96 27.18
N GLU A 5 33.72 22.14 25.85
CA GLU A 5 32.55 22.51 25.09
C GLU A 5 31.51 21.39 25.26
N VAL A 6 30.36 21.73 25.81
CA VAL A 6 29.22 20.83 25.87
C VAL A 6 28.78 20.59 24.43
N VAL A 7 29.09 19.42 23.89
CA VAL A 7 28.59 19.01 22.59
C VAL A 7 27.06 18.93 22.69
N LYS A 8 26.38 19.91 22.11
CA LYS A 8 24.92 19.90 22.02
C LYS A 8 24.50 18.64 21.22
N MET A 9 23.87 17.68 21.89
CA MET A 9 23.37 16.49 21.20
C MET A 9 22.26 16.91 20.23
N ALA A 10 22.44 16.61 18.95
CA ALA A 10 21.41 16.81 17.93
C ALA A 10 20.20 15.89 18.21
N THR A 11 19.01 16.41 17.99
CA THR A 11 17.77 15.66 18.13
C THR A 11 17.29 15.12 16.78
N TYR A 12 16.45 14.08 16.78
CA TYR A 12 15.79 13.58 15.58
C TYR A 12 15.01 14.68 14.86
N LYS A 13 14.34 15.56 15.60
CA LYS A 13 13.59 16.71 15.05
C LYS A 13 14.50 17.70 14.31
N GLU A 14 15.69 17.99 14.85
CA GLU A 14 16.70 18.81 14.17
C GLU A 14 17.24 18.11 12.91
N ALA A 15 17.26 16.78 12.88
CA ALA A 15 17.62 15.98 11.71
C ALA A 15 16.49 15.84 10.68
N GLY A 16 15.29 16.36 10.97
CA GLY A 16 14.14 16.38 10.06
C GLY A 16 13.14 15.24 10.24
N VAL A 17 13.24 14.45 11.33
CA VAL A 17 12.30 13.38 11.68
C VAL A 17 11.47 13.79 12.89
N ASP A 18 10.15 13.82 12.76
CA ASP A 18 9.21 14.21 13.81
C ASP A 18 8.43 12.99 14.37
N VAL A 19 8.97 12.38 15.42
CA VAL A 19 8.40 11.20 16.08
C VAL A 19 6.97 11.45 16.58
N GLU A 20 6.68 12.65 17.09
CA GLU A 20 5.32 13.00 17.58
C GLU A 20 4.30 13.05 16.45
N GLU A 21 4.71 13.51 15.26
CA GLU A 21 3.86 13.48 14.08
C GLU A 21 3.55 12.04 13.66
N GLY A 22 4.51 11.13 13.80
CA GLY A 22 4.28 9.68 13.61
C GLY A 22 3.22 9.13 14.56
N TYR A 23 3.28 9.44 15.85
CA TYR A 23 2.26 9.02 16.81
C TYR A 23 0.89 9.64 16.51
N ARG A 24 0.86 10.91 16.09
CA ARG A 24 -0.36 11.58 15.67
C ARG A 24 -0.98 10.89 14.44
N ALA A 25 -0.19 10.51 13.47
CA ALA A 25 -0.64 9.78 12.28
C ALA A 25 -1.29 8.45 12.68
N VAL A 26 -0.61 7.62 13.47
CA VAL A 26 -1.15 6.32 13.95
C VAL A 26 -2.49 6.50 14.65
N SER A 27 -2.62 7.52 15.52
CA SER A 27 -3.86 7.78 16.23
C SER A 27 -5.03 8.08 15.29
N LYS A 28 -4.78 8.75 14.15
CA LYS A 28 -5.81 9.12 13.18
C LYS A 28 -6.32 7.94 12.36
N TYR A 29 -5.46 7.00 11.98
CA TYR A 29 -5.87 5.90 11.10
C TYR A 29 -6.13 4.57 11.82
N LYS A 30 -5.92 4.48 13.12
CA LYS A 30 -6.09 3.25 13.90
C LYS A 30 -7.46 2.57 13.69
N GLU A 31 -8.55 3.33 13.67
CA GLU A 31 -9.89 2.79 13.48
C GLU A 31 -10.12 2.29 12.04
N GLN A 32 -9.45 2.88 11.05
CA GLN A 32 -9.53 2.40 9.67
C GLN A 32 -8.85 1.02 9.54
N VAL A 33 -7.70 0.84 10.18
CA VAL A 33 -7.01 -0.46 10.20
C VAL A 33 -7.88 -1.53 10.86
N LYS A 34 -8.53 -1.24 11.98
CA LYS A 34 -9.42 -2.19 12.67
C LYS A 34 -10.58 -2.68 11.79
N ARG A 35 -11.09 -1.87 10.88
CA ARG A 35 -12.17 -2.27 9.95
C ARG A 35 -11.78 -3.42 9.04
N THR A 36 -10.48 -3.64 8.82
CA THR A 36 -9.98 -4.71 7.96
C THR A 36 -9.83 -6.04 8.69
N ALA A 37 -10.14 -6.11 9.98
CA ALA A 37 -9.98 -7.33 10.78
C ALA A 37 -10.84 -8.46 10.24
N ILE A 38 -10.20 -9.61 9.98
CA ILE A 38 -10.85 -10.85 9.54
C ILE A 38 -10.38 -12.02 10.40
N PRO A 39 -11.10 -13.15 10.41
CA PRO A 39 -10.66 -14.37 11.09
C PRO A 39 -9.25 -14.78 10.65
N GLY A 40 -8.35 -14.98 11.61
CA GLY A 40 -6.94 -15.28 11.37
C GLY A 40 -6.01 -14.16 11.82
N LEU A 41 -6.46 -12.93 11.90
CA LEU A 41 -5.67 -11.84 12.48
C LEU A 41 -5.43 -12.08 13.97
N LEU A 42 -4.16 -12.06 14.41
CA LEU A 42 -3.75 -12.37 15.78
C LEU A 42 -3.12 -11.18 16.51
N THR A 43 -2.81 -10.11 15.81
CA THR A 43 -2.17 -8.92 16.37
C THR A 43 -2.96 -7.65 16.09
N ASP A 44 -2.86 -6.70 17.00
CA ASP A 44 -3.40 -5.35 16.83
C ASP A 44 -2.35 -4.42 16.21
N LEU A 45 -2.82 -3.29 15.65
CA LEU A 45 -1.95 -2.20 15.20
C LEU A 45 -1.11 -1.65 16.36
N GLY A 46 0.19 -1.54 16.16
CA GLY A 46 1.17 -1.10 17.16
C GLY A 46 1.95 -2.26 17.79
N SER A 47 1.64 -3.50 17.46
CA SER A 47 2.50 -4.64 17.75
C SER A 47 3.81 -4.55 16.96
N PHE A 48 4.91 -5.12 17.48
CA PHE A 48 6.21 -5.08 16.83
C PHE A 48 6.21 -5.80 15.46
N ASN A 49 5.37 -6.81 15.30
CA ASN A 49 5.17 -7.53 14.05
C ASN A 49 3.68 -7.86 13.86
N GLY A 50 3.30 -8.20 12.62
CA GLY A 50 1.99 -8.73 12.28
C GLY A 50 1.99 -10.26 12.33
N MET A 51 0.96 -10.85 12.95
CA MET A 51 0.76 -12.30 12.98
C MET A 51 -0.61 -12.66 12.41
N PHE A 52 -0.62 -13.63 11.52
CA PHE A 52 -1.84 -14.13 10.89
C PHE A 52 -1.86 -15.66 10.89
N ALA A 53 -2.93 -16.25 11.36
CA ALA A 53 -3.08 -17.71 11.39
C ALA A 53 -3.40 -18.24 9.99
N ILE A 54 -2.75 -19.33 9.60
CA ILE A 54 -3.10 -20.05 8.37
C ILE A 54 -4.52 -20.59 8.50
N PRO A 55 -5.39 -20.37 7.50
CA PRO A 55 -6.76 -20.87 7.53
C PRO A 55 -6.84 -22.38 7.69
N LYS A 56 -7.79 -22.83 8.51
CA LYS A 56 -8.02 -24.27 8.70
C LYS A 56 -8.73 -24.86 7.47
N GLY A 57 -8.56 -26.17 7.27
CA GLY A 57 -9.26 -26.94 6.24
C GLY A 57 -8.49 -27.12 4.93
N LEU A 58 -7.39 -26.40 4.74
CA LEU A 58 -6.49 -26.60 3.62
C LEU A 58 -5.64 -27.85 3.86
N LYS A 59 -5.49 -28.71 2.84
CA LYS A 59 -4.73 -29.98 2.92
C LYS A 59 -3.30 -29.82 2.42
N ASN A 60 -3.14 -29.16 1.27
CA ASN A 60 -1.86 -28.95 0.60
C ASN A 60 -1.77 -27.49 0.13
N HIS A 61 -1.72 -26.58 1.10
CA HIS A 61 -1.78 -25.14 0.83
C HIS A 61 -0.46 -24.58 0.30
N VAL A 62 -0.57 -23.59 -0.58
CA VAL A 62 0.53 -22.81 -1.11
C VAL A 62 0.31 -21.34 -0.76
N MET A 63 1.36 -20.70 -0.24
CA MET A 63 1.37 -19.26 -0.02
C MET A 63 1.74 -18.55 -1.31
N VAL A 64 1.00 -17.51 -1.66
CA VAL A 64 1.23 -16.66 -2.84
C VAL A 64 1.37 -15.23 -2.38
N SER A 65 2.28 -14.49 -2.99
CA SER A 65 2.50 -13.08 -2.66
C SER A 65 2.67 -12.24 -3.91
N GLY A 66 2.25 -11.00 -3.83
CA GLY A 66 2.47 -9.98 -4.84
C GLY A 66 2.89 -8.67 -4.19
N THR A 67 3.72 -7.90 -4.87
CA THR A 67 4.11 -6.55 -4.44
C THR A 67 4.00 -5.60 -5.62
N GLU A 68 3.36 -4.47 -5.37
CA GLU A 68 3.16 -3.43 -6.37
C GLU A 68 3.29 -2.04 -5.75
N ASP A 69 3.60 -1.06 -6.59
CA ASP A 69 3.61 0.36 -6.29
C ASP A 69 2.64 1.15 -7.18
N VAL A 70 2.35 2.38 -6.82
CA VAL A 70 1.44 3.25 -7.59
C VAL A 70 2.19 4.00 -8.71
N ARG A 71 3.50 4.04 -8.66
CA ARG A 71 4.38 4.63 -9.68
C ARG A 71 4.04 6.09 -10.04
N THR A 72 4.12 6.41 -11.31
CA THR A 72 4.01 7.80 -11.79
C THR A 72 2.61 8.41 -11.71
N LYS A 73 1.56 7.64 -11.39
CA LYS A 73 0.23 8.15 -11.02
C LYS A 73 0.29 9.03 -9.77
N LEU A 74 1.22 8.75 -8.85
CA LEU A 74 1.43 9.55 -7.64
C LEU A 74 1.66 11.03 -7.93
N ASP A 75 2.34 11.36 -9.02
CA ASP A 75 2.58 12.77 -9.34
C ASP A 75 1.27 13.52 -9.65
N VAL A 76 0.30 12.86 -10.26
CA VAL A 76 -1.06 13.42 -10.45
C VAL A 76 -1.75 13.59 -9.10
N ALA A 77 -1.67 12.58 -8.23
CA ALA A 77 -2.25 12.66 -6.89
C ALA A 77 -1.68 13.82 -6.06
N PHE A 78 -0.37 14.09 -6.17
CA PHE A 78 0.30 15.22 -5.52
C PHE A 78 -0.18 16.55 -6.06
N GLN A 79 -0.28 16.72 -7.38
CA GLN A 79 -0.77 17.93 -8.02
C GLN A 79 -2.22 18.23 -7.62
N MET A 80 -3.07 17.20 -7.56
CA MET A 80 -4.48 17.30 -7.19
C MET A 80 -4.72 17.32 -5.67
N LYS A 81 -3.69 17.03 -4.86
CA LYS A 81 -3.82 16.83 -3.40
C LYS A 81 -4.88 15.78 -3.03
N LYS A 82 -4.98 14.73 -3.83
CA LYS A 82 -5.92 13.61 -3.64
C LYS A 82 -5.13 12.32 -3.40
N TYR A 83 -4.99 11.93 -2.16
CA TYR A 83 -4.11 10.83 -1.74
C TYR A 83 -4.85 9.52 -1.51
N TYR A 84 -6.12 9.57 -1.20
CA TYR A 84 -6.95 8.44 -0.82
C TYR A 84 -7.07 7.36 -1.92
N THR A 85 -7.46 7.76 -3.16
CA THR A 85 -7.80 6.80 -4.23
C THR A 85 -6.61 6.00 -4.74
N VAL A 86 -5.42 6.59 -4.79
CA VAL A 86 -4.21 5.90 -5.26
C VAL A 86 -3.78 4.75 -4.34
N ARG A 87 -4.26 4.73 -3.12
CA ARG A 87 -3.98 3.65 -2.18
C ARG A 87 -4.91 2.45 -2.36
N ILE A 88 -6.15 2.68 -2.81
CA ILE A 88 -7.02 1.61 -3.29
C ILE A 88 -6.37 0.91 -4.49
N ASP A 89 -5.80 1.70 -5.43
CA ASP A 89 -5.06 1.16 -6.58
C ASP A 89 -3.91 0.23 -6.12
N CYS A 90 -3.13 0.63 -5.12
CA CYS A 90 -2.00 -0.14 -4.63
C CYS A 90 -2.43 -1.54 -4.12
N VAL A 91 -3.52 -1.59 -3.35
CA VAL A 91 -4.09 -2.87 -2.89
C VAL A 91 -4.60 -3.69 -4.08
N ALA A 92 -5.38 -3.06 -4.97
CA ALA A 92 -5.97 -3.73 -6.11
C ALA A 92 -4.91 -4.34 -7.04
N LEU A 93 -3.82 -3.63 -7.32
CA LEU A 93 -2.70 -4.14 -8.13
C LEU A 93 -2.12 -5.43 -7.52
N SER A 94 -1.71 -5.37 -6.24
CA SER A 94 -1.09 -6.50 -5.55
C SER A 94 -2.04 -7.71 -5.42
N VAL A 95 -3.32 -7.46 -5.15
CA VAL A 95 -4.33 -8.52 -4.96
C VAL A 95 -4.72 -9.15 -6.30
N ASN A 96 -4.86 -8.37 -7.37
CA ASN A 96 -5.21 -8.88 -8.68
C ASN A 96 -4.12 -9.78 -9.27
N ASP A 97 -2.84 -9.48 -9.00
CA ASP A 97 -1.73 -10.35 -9.40
C ASP A 97 -1.85 -11.74 -8.77
N MET A 98 -2.19 -11.82 -7.48
CA MET A 98 -2.41 -13.07 -6.80
C MET A 98 -3.68 -13.79 -7.28
N LEU A 99 -4.74 -13.03 -7.58
CA LEU A 99 -6.03 -13.57 -8.03
C LEU A 99 -5.88 -14.35 -9.34
N CYS A 100 -4.96 -13.95 -10.22
CA CYS A 100 -4.64 -14.67 -11.46
C CYS A 100 -4.19 -16.13 -11.22
N SER A 101 -3.69 -16.44 -10.02
CA SER A 101 -3.31 -17.80 -9.62
C SER A 101 -4.41 -18.55 -8.87
N GLY A 102 -5.63 -18.01 -8.76
CA GLY A 102 -6.71 -18.61 -7.96
C GLY A 102 -6.56 -18.42 -6.45
N THR A 103 -5.77 -17.46 -6.03
CA THR A 103 -5.40 -17.25 -4.63
C THR A 103 -6.43 -16.39 -3.89
N ARG A 104 -6.77 -16.77 -2.66
CA ARG A 104 -7.51 -15.94 -1.72
C ARG A 104 -6.54 -15.08 -0.91
N SER A 105 -6.75 -13.77 -0.90
CA SER A 105 -5.97 -12.84 -0.09
C SER A 105 -6.21 -13.06 1.41
N LEU A 106 -5.15 -12.98 2.21
CA LEU A 106 -5.18 -13.09 3.67
C LEU A 106 -4.90 -11.74 4.33
N PHE A 107 -3.77 -11.13 3.96
CA PHE A 107 -3.36 -9.85 4.53
C PHE A 107 -2.54 -9.02 3.56
N PHE A 108 -2.46 -7.76 3.88
CA PHE A 108 -1.70 -6.73 3.17
C PHE A 108 -0.74 -6.04 4.14
N LEU A 109 0.44 -5.70 3.66
CA LEU A 109 1.42 -4.85 4.33
C LEU A 109 1.61 -3.58 3.52
N ASP A 110 1.58 -2.45 4.19
CA ASP A 110 1.68 -1.13 3.60
C ASP A 110 3.07 -0.53 3.78
N TYR A 111 3.57 0.19 2.78
CA TYR A 111 4.79 0.96 2.88
C TYR A 111 4.57 2.39 2.41
N VAL A 112 4.99 3.33 3.24
CA VAL A 112 4.98 4.77 2.94
C VAL A 112 6.35 5.35 3.24
N ALA A 113 6.99 5.99 2.25
CA ALA A 113 8.19 6.78 2.49
C ALA A 113 7.96 8.23 2.05
N CYS A 114 8.53 9.17 2.80
CA CYS A 114 8.40 10.59 2.52
C CYS A 114 9.60 11.36 3.06
N ARG A 115 9.75 12.63 2.67
CA ARG A 115 10.74 13.50 3.29
C ARG A 115 10.34 13.94 4.68
N LYS A 116 9.07 14.30 4.84
CA LYS A 116 8.48 14.76 6.09
C LYS A 116 7.05 14.26 6.15
N LEU A 117 6.70 13.60 7.24
CA LEU A 117 5.37 13.08 7.47
C LEU A 117 4.39 14.22 7.74
N ASP A 118 3.20 14.10 7.14
CA ASP A 118 1.99 14.84 7.48
C ASP A 118 0.95 13.84 7.92
N ALA A 119 0.49 13.94 9.16
CA ALA A 119 -0.42 12.95 9.74
C ALA A 119 -1.80 12.96 9.09
N ASP A 120 -2.25 14.06 8.50
CA ASP A 120 -3.53 14.13 7.79
C ASP A 120 -3.42 13.41 6.44
N VAL A 121 -2.34 13.64 5.71
CA VAL A 121 -2.06 12.92 4.46
C VAL A 121 -1.87 11.42 4.73
N ALA A 122 -1.13 11.05 5.78
CA ALA A 122 -0.95 9.66 6.18
C ALA A 122 -2.30 8.98 6.51
N ALA A 123 -3.20 9.69 7.20
CA ALA A 123 -4.52 9.16 7.52
C ALA A 123 -5.37 8.90 6.26
N ASP A 124 -5.32 9.79 5.27
CA ASP A 124 -5.99 9.61 3.97
C ASP A 124 -5.40 8.42 3.20
N LEU A 125 -4.07 8.31 3.17
CA LEU A 125 -3.37 7.20 2.54
C LEU A 125 -3.79 5.86 3.16
N VAL A 126 -3.69 5.72 4.48
CA VAL A 126 -4.04 4.47 5.18
C VAL A 126 -5.54 4.16 5.09
N LYS A 127 -6.41 5.18 5.06
CA LYS A 127 -7.84 4.98 4.81
C LYS A 127 -8.07 4.32 3.44
N GLY A 128 -7.37 4.77 2.40
CA GLY A 128 -7.48 4.17 1.06
C GLY A 128 -7.02 2.71 1.04
N VAL A 129 -5.90 2.38 1.72
CA VAL A 129 -5.46 0.99 1.88
C VAL A 129 -6.51 0.16 2.62
N ALA A 130 -7.05 0.68 3.73
CA ALA A 130 -8.04 -0.05 4.52
C ALA A 130 -9.31 -0.35 3.72
N ASP A 131 -9.80 0.61 2.92
CA ASP A 131 -10.96 0.40 2.06
C ASP A 131 -10.64 -0.64 0.97
N GLY A 132 -9.48 -0.57 0.32
CA GLY A 132 -9.04 -1.60 -0.63
C GLY A 132 -8.91 -2.98 0.01
N CYS A 133 -8.41 -3.08 1.24
CA CYS A 133 -8.32 -4.35 1.98
C CYS A 133 -9.71 -4.90 2.33
N VAL A 134 -10.66 -4.05 2.73
CA VAL A 134 -12.06 -4.46 2.98
C VAL A 134 -12.68 -5.03 1.71
N ASP A 135 -12.52 -4.35 0.57
CA ASP A 135 -13.05 -4.80 -0.72
C ASP A 135 -12.39 -6.12 -1.17
N ALA A 136 -11.09 -6.29 -0.91
CA ALA A 136 -10.35 -7.51 -1.22
C ALA A 136 -10.59 -8.66 -0.21
N GLY A 137 -11.27 -8.40 0.91
CA GLY A 137 -11.51 -9.38 1.97
C GLY A 137 -10.24 -9.81 2.71
N CYS A 138 -9.24 -8.93 2.85
CA CYS A 138 -7.99 -9.19 3.55
C CYS A 138 -7.74 -8.19 4.69
N ALA A 139 -6.88 -8.57 5.64
CA ALA A 139 -6.52 -7.69 6.75
C ALA A 139 -5.37 -6.75 6.37
N LEU A 140 -5.44 -5.48 6.74
CA LEU A 140 -4.26 -4.62 6.81
C LEU A 140 -3.48 -4.99 8.07
N LEU A 141 -2.47 -5.85 7.90
CA LEU A 141 -1.75 -6.49 8.99
C LEU A 141 -0.72 -5.56 9.66
N GLY A 142 -0.19 -4.62 8.91
CA GLY A 142 0.83 -3.68 9.34
C GLY A 142 1.48 -2.98 8.17
N GLY A 143 2.66 -2.45 8.41
CA GLY A 143 3.44 -1.76 7.38
C GLY A 143 4.58 -0.96 7.97
N GLU A 144 5.12 -0.04 7.18
CA GLU A 144 6.19 0.85 7.56
C GLU A 144 5.92 2.26 7.06
N THR A 145 6.23 3.25 7.90
CA THR A 145 6.22 4.66 7.51
C THR A 145 7.58 5.26 7.79
N ALA A 146 8.31 5.61 6.73
CA ALA A 146 9.69 6.09 6.81
C ALA A 146 9.79 7.58 6.48
N GLU A 147 10.27 8.39 7.44
CA GLU A 147 10.73 9.75 7.15
C GLU A 147 12.19 9.71 6.69
N MET A 148 12.44 10.19 5.47
CA MET A 148 13.74 10.18 4.81
C MET A 148 14.15 11.59 4.36
N PRO A 149 14.57 12.46 5.30
CA PRO A 149 15.00 13.83 5.00
C PRO A 149 16.17 13.85 4.01
N GLY A 150 16.05 14.65 2.94
CA GLY A 150 17.07 14.76 1.91
C GLY A 150 17.03 13.70 0.81
N PHE A 151 16.19 12.67 0.94
CA PHE A 151 16.00 11.63 -0.08
C PHE A 151 14.80 11.94 -0.99
N TYR A 152 13.67 12.31 -0.41
CA TYR A 152 12.48 12.77 -1.16
C TYR A 152 12.32 14.29 -1.10
N ASP A 153 11.63 14.85 -2.08
CA ASP A 153 11.19 16.24 -2.05
C ASP A 153 10.05 16.46 -1.03
N VAL A 154 9.89 17.70 -0.56
CA VAL A 154 8.79 18.05 0.34
C VAL A 154 7.44 17.81 -0.35
N GLY A 155 6.53 17.12 0.34
CA GLY A 155 5.20 16.79 -0.16
C GLY A 155 5.16 15.61 -1.14
N LYS A 156 6.30 14.95 -1.41
CA LYS A 156 6.35 13.71 -2.17
C LYS A 156 6.34 12.51 -1.22
N TYR A 157 5.57 11.51 -1.60
CA TYR A 157 5.45 10.22 -0.93
C TYR A 157 5.75 9.11 -1.93
N ASP A 158 6.43 8.08 -1.48
CA ASP A 158 6.57 6.83 -2.21
C ASP A 158 5.70 5.77 -1.53
N LEU A 159 4.96 5.01 -2.31
CA LEU A 159 3.89 4.15 -1.83
C LEU A 159 4.01 2.78 -2.48
N ALA A 160 4.19 1.76 -1.66
CA ALA A 160 4.19 0.37 -2.11
C ALA A 160 3.31 -0.48 -1.22
N GLY A 161 2.95 -1.67 -1.71
CA GLY A 161 2.17 -2.64 -0.98
C GLY A 161 2.66 -4.05 -1.22
N PHE A 162 2.41 -4.91 -0.25
CA PHE A 162 2.75 -6.31 -0.30
C PHE A 162 1.55 -7.13 0.20
N ALA A 163 1.00 -7.94 -0.69
CA ALA A 163 -0.12 -8.81 -0.39
C ALA A 163 0.33 -10.27 -0.22
N VAL A 164 -0.30 -10.97 0.70
CA VAL A 164 -0.09 -12.39 0.93
C VAL A 164 -1.43 -13.11 0.92
N GLY A 165 -1.49 -14.22 0.22
CA GLY A 165 -2.66 -15.05 0.08
C GLY A 165 -2.33 -16.54 0.15
N VAL A 166 -3.34 -17.36 0.03
CA VAL A 166 -3.27 -18.80 0.09
C VAL A 166 -4.23 -19.45 -0.89
N CYS A 167 -3.81 -20.57 -1.49
CA CYS A 167 -4.68 -21.49 -2.23
C CYS A 167 -4.29 -22.93 -1.96
N GLU A 168 -5.16 -23.88 -2.31
CA GLU A 168 -4.78 -25.29 -2.43
C GLU A 168 -3.88 -25.45 -3.65
N LYS A 169 -2.88 -26.30 -3.55
CA LYS A 169 -1.95 -26.55 -4.66
C LYS A 169 -2.65 -27.03 -5.93
N ASP A 170 -3.67 -27.84 -5.74
CA ASP A 170 -4.42 -28.44 -6.86
C ASP A 170 -5.41 -27.45 -7.51
N ASP A 171 -5.69 -26.30 -6.85
CA ASP A 171 -6.57 -25.23 -7.34
C ASP A 171 -5.80 -24.08 -8.00
N ILE A 172 -4.47 -24.19 -8.12
CA ILE A 172 -3.65 -23.17 -8.77
C ILE A 172 -4.02 -23.09 -10.27
N ILE A 173 -4.47 -21.93 -10.69
CA ILE A 173 -4.77 -21.65 -12.11
C ILE A 173 -3.45 -21.57 -12.90
N SER A 174 -3.35 -22.37 -13.94
CA SER A 174 -2.17 -22.48 -14.79
C SER A 174 -2.50 -22.23 -16.25
N VAL A 175 -1.55 -21.72 -17.01
CA VAL A 175 -1.69 -21.61 -18.48
C VAL A 175 -1.95 -22.96 -19.15
N ASN A 176 -1.58 -24.08 -18.51
CA ASN A 176 -1.82 -25.42 -19.01
C ASN A 176 -3.30 -25.85 -18.91
N ASP A 177 -4.11 -25.14 -18.12
CA ASP A 177 -5.52 -25.41 -17.96
C ASP A 177 -6.36 -24.79 -19.07
N ILE A 178 -5.80 -23.80 -19.81
CA ILE A 178 -6.45 -23.10 -20.90
C ILE A 178 -6.52 -24.00 -22.13
N LYS A 179 -7.70 -24.11 -22.73
CA LYS A 179 -7.99 -25.01 -23.85
C LYS A 179 -8.61 -24.26 -25.01
N ASP A 180 -8.48 -24.86 -26.19
CA ASP A 180 -9.16 -24.39 -27.39
C ASP A 180 -10.69 -24.50 -27.19
N GLY A 181 -11.39 -23.40 -27.39
CA GLY A 181 -12.83 -23.28 -27.14
C GLY A 181 -13.20 -22.61 -25.81
N ASP A 182 -12.25 -22.27 -24.96
CA ASP A 182 -12.51 -21.46 -23.75
C ASP A 182 -13.07 -20.09 -24.13
N VAL A 183 -13.99 -19.58 -23.29
CA VAL A 183 -14.65 -18.30 -23.50
C VAL A 183 -13.90 -17.19 -22.79
N LEU A 184 -13.55 -16.14 -23.51
CA LEU A 184 -12.98 -14.92 -22.96
C LEU A 184 -14.09 -14.00 -22.46
N ILE A 185 -14.05 -13.63 -21.19
CA ILE A 185 -14.98 -12.67 -20.58
C ILE A 185 -14.26 -11.36 -20.36
N GLY A 186 -14.77 -10.28 -20.95
CA GLY A 186 -14.26 -8.92 -20.75
C GLY A 186 -15.08 -8.15 -19.73
N LEU A 187 -14.42 -7.41 -18.86
CA LEU A 187 -15.03 -6.42 -17.97
C LEU A 187 -14.77 -5.03 -18.54
N SER A 188 -15.80 -4.18 -18.55
CA SER A 188 -15.66 -2.79 -19.01
C SER A 188 -14.71 -2.02 -18.08
N SER A 189 -13.78 -1.27 -18.67
CA SER A 189 -12.95 -0.33 -17.92
C SER A 189 -13.76 0.90 -17.51
N THR A 190 -13.46 1.45 -16.34
CA THR A 190 -14.01 2.72 -15.84
C THR A 190 -13.16 3.94 -16.22
N GLY A 191 -12.12 3.74 -16.99
CA GLY A 191 -11.18 4.75 -17.45
C GLY A 191 -9.73 4.25 -17.33
N VAL A 192 -8.77 5.19 -17.19
CA VAL A 192 -7.37 4.87 -16.93
C VAL A 192 -7.25 4.45 -15.44
N HIS A 193 -6.76 3.23 -15.19
CA HIS A 193 -6.64 2.71 -13.83
C HIS A 193 -5.33 3.15 -13.15
N SER A 194 -4.38 2.24 -12.90
CA SER A 194 -3.15 2.55 -12.18
C SER A 194 -1.92 2.64 -13.08
N ASN A 195 -1.85 1.81 -14.12
CA ASN A 195 -0.68 1.70 -14.98
C ASN A 195 -0.71 2.70 -16.15
N GLY A 196 0.47 2.98 -16.74
CA GLY A 196 0.59 3.79 -17.94
C GLY A 196 0.60 5.30 -17.72
N PHE A 197 0.64 5.80 -16.50
CA PHE A 197 0.56 7.24 -16.19
C PHE A 197 1.76 8.06 -16.68
N SER A 198 2.90 7.46 -16.97
CA SER A 198 3.99 8.16 -17.68
C SER A 198 3.53 8.65 -19.05
N LEU A 199 2.80 7.81 -19.80
CA LEU A 199 2.23 8.17 -21.09
C LEU A 199 1.04 9.13 -20.94
N VAL A 200 0.13 8.86 -20.01
CA VAL A 200 -1.03 9.75 -19.72
C VAL A 200 -0.56 11.17 -19.42
N ARG A 201 0.41 11.33 -18.52
CA ARG A 201 0.97 12.63 -18.15
C ARG A 201 1.62 13.35 -19.34
N LYS A 202 2.32 12.60 -20.20
CA LYS A 202 2.89 13.15 -21.43
C LYS A 202 1.80 13.67 -22.36
N LEU A 203 0.78 12.86 -22.62
CA LEU A 203 -0.33 13.24 -23.52
C LEU A 203 -1.08 14.48 -23.00
N VAL A 204 -1.42 14.49 -21.71
CA VAL A 204 -2.11 15.66 -21.12
C VAL A 204 -1.26 16.91 -21.25
N LYS A 205 0.05 16.83 -20.99
CA LYS A 205 0.96 17.98 -21.16
C LYS A 205 1.06 18.44 -22.62
N ASP A 206 1.08 17.51 -23.56
CA ASP A 206 1.18 17.84 -24.99
C ASP A 206 -0.10 18.51 -25.52
N PHE A 207 -1.24 18.29 -24.88
CA PHE A 207 -2.51 18.94 -25.21
C PHE A 207 -2.80 20.19 -24.37
N ASP A 208 -1.87 20.59 -23.49
CA ASP A 208 -2.03 21.73 -22.56
C ASP A 208 -3.32 21.67 -21.71
N GLU A 209 -3.77 20.45 -21.41
CA GLU A 209 -4.97 20.19 -20.64
C GLU A 209 -4.64 20.01 -19.15
N PRO A 210 -5.40 20.63 -18.24
CA PRO A 210 -5.24 20.38 -16.81
C PRO A 210 -5.74 19.00 -16.42
N PHE A 211 -5.21 18.44 -15.33
CA PHE A 211 -5.70 17.18 -14.73
C PHE A 211 -7.02 17.36 -13.95
N LEU A 212 -7.64 18.52 -14.00
CA LEU A 212 -8.87 18.88 -13.27
C LEU A 212 -10.10 18.82 -14.16
#